data_8881fad042e6af92d370025c6685c9a7
#
_entry.id   8881fad042e6af92d370025c6685c9a7
#
_cell.length_a   1.000
_cell.length_b   1.000
_cell.length_c   1.000
_cell.angle_alpha   90.00
_cell.angle_beta   90.00
_cell.angle_gamma   90.00
#
_symmetry.space_group_name_H-M   'P 1'
#
loop_
_entity.id
_entity.type
_entity.pdbx_description
1 polymer ?
#
loop_
_entity_poly.entity_id
_entity_poly.type
_entity_poly.pdbx_seq_one_letter_code
_entity_poly.pdbx_strand_id
1 'polypeptide(L)'
;PGRYDFHTEGAFRKEYYISNHDQPNPKPVGIVLENWKNLTLDGGGADFYFYGRMLPLSLVGSENCTLKNFSIDFAEPHISQIEIVDNAEDGMVFRIEPWVKARVGENTHFECYGEGWKNYPQTGIAFDGKTRHVVYKTSDLWCPTNDTEQLDERTFCAPHWKDSRLVPGTKVAMRNYERPAPGIFLSLDK
;
A
#
# COMPACT_ATOMS: atom_id res chain seq x y z
N PRO A 1 20.11 16.72 6.60
CA PRO A 1 19.20 15.61 6.43
C PRO A 1 18.45 15.36 7.73
N GLY A 2 17.18 15.00 7.66
CA GLY A 2 16.33 14.73 8.80
C GLY A 2 15.06 14.03 8.35
N ARG A 3 14.28 13.51 9.32
CA ARG A 3 12.96 12.95 9.05
C ARG A 3 11.91 14.03 9.25
N TYR A 4 10.94 14.07 8.34
CA TYR A 4 9.78 14.93 8.41
C TYR A 4 8.52 14.07 8.33
N ASP A 5 7.66 14.21 9.32
CA ASP A 5 6.43 13.44 9.45
C ASP A 5 5.24 14.28 8.99
N PHE A 6 4.45 13.73 8.06
CA PHE A 6 3.27 14.37 7.48
C PHE A 6 2.02 13.60 7.88
N HIS A 7 1.11 14.25 8.59
CA HIS A 7 -0.15 13.68 9.05
C HIS A 7 -1.34 14.19 8.25
N THR A 8 -2.39 13.36 8.14
CA THR A 8 -3.61 13.75 7.43
C THR A 8 -4.34 14.91 8.10
N GLU A 9 -4.13 15.09 9.41
CA GLU A 9 -4.59 16.26 10.14
C GLU A 9 -3.73 17.48 9.71
N GLY A 10 -4.39 18.50 9.20
CA GLY A 10 -3.71 19.69 8.66
C GLY A 10 -3.19 19.57 7.23
N ALA A 11 -3.33 18.40 6.57
CA ALA A 11 -3.00 18.25 5.16
C ALA A 11 -3.90 19.12 4.26
N PHE A 12 -3.36 19.58 3.15
CA PHE A 12 -4.15 20.25 2.12
C PHE A 12 -5.22 19.31 1.58
N ARG A 13 -6.41 19.84 1.26
CA ARG A 13 -7.49 19.08 0.64
C ARG A 13 -7.64 19.51 -0.82
N LYS A 14 -7.36 18.60 -1.76
CA LYS A 14 -7.37 18.87 -3.20
C LYS A 14 -8.25 17.87 -3.95
N GLU A 15 -9.01 18.38 -4.90
CA GLU A 15 -9.76 17.54 -5.84
C GLU A 15 -8.86 17.16 -7.01
N TYR A 16 -8.35 15.94 -6.96
CA TYR A 16 -7.54 15.37 -8.04
C TYR A 16 -8.18 14.07 -8.54
N TYR A 17 -8.28 13.96 -9.86
CA TYR A 17 -8.79 12.78 -10.53
C TYR A 17 -7.61 11.99 -11.08
N ILE A 18 -7.14 11.05 -10.26
CA ILE A 18 -5.99 10.22 -10.59
C ILE A 18 -6.50 8.94 -11.24
N SER A 19 -6.06 8.67 -12.47
CA SER A 19 -6.45 7.48 -13.21
C SER A 19 -6.17 6.20 -12.40
N ASN A 20 -7.14 5.30 -12.39
CA ASN A 20 -7.03 4.00 -11.74
C ASN A 20 -6.82 4.06 -10.19
N HIS A 21 -7.30 5.14 -9.58
CA HIS A 21 -7.32 5.35 -8.13
C HIS A 21 -8.73 5.65 -7.66
N ASP A 22 -9.28 4.75 -6.85
CA ASP A 22 -10.66 4.84 -6.35
C ASP A 22 -10.76 5.62 -5.03
N GLN A 23 -9.77 6.43 -4.72
CA GLN A 23 -9.77 7.23 -3.51
C GLN A 23 -10.79 8.36 -3.58
N PRO A 24 -11.50 8.62 -2.48
CA PRO A 24 -12.46 9.72 -2.42
C PRO A 24 -11.77 11.07 -2.61
N ASN A 25 -12.50 12.03 -3.16
CA ASN A 25 -12.15 13.44 -3.18
C ASN A 25 -12.90 14.20 -2.07
N PRO A 26 -12.35 15.30 -1.55
CA PRO A 26 -10.99 15.80 -1.80
C PRO A 26 -9.92 14.92 -1.13
N LYS A 27 -8.78 14.76 -1.80
CA LYS A 27 -7.64 14.01 -1.28
C LYS A 27 -6.83 14.83 -0.30
N PRO A 28 -6.40 14.26 0.84
CA PRO A 28 -5.36 14.88 1.65
C PRO A 28 -4.03 14.82 0.91
N VAL A 29 -3.32 15.92 0.85
CA VAL A 29 -2.03 16.08 0.17
C VAL A 29 -1.02 16.71 1.12
N GLY A 30 0.14 16.07 1.27
CA GLY A 30 1.18 16.54 2.19
C GLY A 30 1.90 17.78 1.66
N ILE A 31 2.38 17.74 0.43
CA ILE A 31 3.09 18.84 -0.22
C ILE A 31 2.39 19.20 -1.53
N VAL A 32 1.86 20.41 -1.62
CA VAL A 32 1.14 20.91 -2.80
C VAL A 32 1.98 21.95 -3.52
N LEU A 33 2.32 21.66 -4.77
CA LEU A 33 3.02 22.59 -5.66
C LEU A 33 2.14 22.81 -6.89
N GLU A 34 1.51 23.98 -6.97
CA GLU A 34 0.61 24.36 -8.07
C GLU A 34 1.06 25.66 -8.74
N ASN A 35 1.13 25.64 -10.06
CA ASN A 35 1.46 26.81 -10.91
C ASN A 35 2.84 27.44 -10.60
N TRP A 36 3.78 26.64 -10.14
CA TRP A 36 5.15 27.09 -9.90
C TRP A 36 5.98 27.08 -11.18
N LYS A 37 6.90 28.05 -11.27
CA LYS A 37 7.89 28.13 -12.35
C LYS A 37 9.29 28.21 -11.79
N ASN A 38 10.21 27.44 -12.40
CA ASN A 38 11.63 27.46 -12.03
C ASN A 38 11.88 27.14 -10.55
N LEU A 39 11.06 26.23 -9.96
CA LEU A 39 11.17 25.81 -8.57
C LEU A 39 12.14 24.64 -8.43
N THR A 40 13.00 24.69 -7.44
CA THR A 40 13.74 23.52 -6.96
C THR A 40 13.35 23.22 -5.53
N LEU A 41 12.77 22.03 -5.31
CA LEU A 41 12.61 21.43 -3.99
C LEU A 41 13.75 20.45 -3.76
N ASP A 42 14.72 20.84 -2.93
CA ASP A 42 15.86 20.01 -2.55
C ASP A 42 15.70 19.57 -1.10
N GLY A 43 15.48 18.28 -0.86
CA GLY A 43 15.32 17.74 0.49
C GLY A 43 16.64 17.59 1.27
N GLY A 44 17.80 17.77 0.63
CA GLY A 44 19.10 17.65 1.30
C GLY A 44 19.36 16.28 1.93
N GLY A 45 18.77 15.21 1.40
CA GLY A 45 18.83 13.84 1.94
C GLY A 45 17.80 13.57 3.04
N ALA A 46 16.71 14.34 3.09
CA ALA A 46 15.64 14.13 4.07
C ALA A 46 14.77 12.91 3.74
N ASP A 47 14.20 12.31 4.78
CA ASP A 47 13.20 11.27 4.70
C ASP A 47 11.82 11.85 5.01
N PHE A 48 10.90 11.80 4.05
CA PHE A 48 9.52 12.23 4.21
C PHE A 48 8.63 11.02 4.50
N TYR A 49 8.07 10.97 5.70
CA TYR A 49 7.17 9.93 6.16
C TYR A 49 5.72 10.41 6.21
N PHE A 50 4.85 9.66 5.58
CA PHE A 50 3.43 9.99 5.46
C PHE A 50 2.57 9.03 6.26
N TYR A 51 1.60 9.57 7.00
CA TYR A 51 0.68 8.84 7.85
C TYR A 51 -0.72 8.85 7.28
N GLY A 52 -1.41 7.73 7.39
CA GLY A 52 -2.77 7.59 6.89
C GLY A 52 -2.86 7.59 5.36
N ARG A 53 -4.05 7.83 4.84
CA ARG A 53 -4.31 7.92 3.39
C ARG A 53 -4.00 9.32 2.90
N MET A 54 -2.84 9.52 2.39
CA MET A 54 -2.37 10.81 1.91
C MET A 54 -1.67 10.67 0.56
N LEU A 55 -1.88 11.63 -0.32
CA LEU A 55 -1.02 11.85 -1.47
C LEU A 55 0.22 12.61 -0.99
N PRO A 56 1.42 12.02 -1.04
CA PRO A 56 2.62 12.65 -0.53
C PRO A 56 2.92 14.02 -1.15
N LEU A 57 2.96 14.08 -2.47
CA LEU A 57 3.31 15.31 -3.18
C LEU A 57 2.51 15.44 -4.49
N SER A 58 2.06 16.65 -4.77
CA SER A 58 1.49 17.01 -6.07
C SER A 58 2.25 18.15 -6.72
N LEU A 59 2.48 18.04 -8.03
CA LEU A 59 3.02 19.09 -8.88
C LEU A 59 2.06 19.26 -10.07
N VAL A 60 1.31 20.36 -10.07
CA VAL A 60 0.20 20.58 -11.00
C VAL A 60 0.35 21.92 -11.70
N GLY A 61 0.18 21.98 -13.01
CA GLY A 61 0.27 23.20 -13.81
C GLY A 61 1.62 23.94 -13.71
N SER A 62 2.67 23.23 -13.35
CA SER A 62 3.98 23.82 -13.04
C SER A 62 4.96 23.63 -14.19
N GLU A 63 5.96 24.51 -14.29
CA GLU A 63 6.91 24.54 -15.39
C GLU A 63 8.35 24.64 -14.88
N ASN A 64 9.25 23.85 -15.47
CA ASN A 64 10.69 23.84 -15.15
C ASN A 64 10.96 23.65 -13.65
N CYS A 65 10.32 22.65 -13.04
CA CYS A 65 10.48 22.34 -11.62
C CYS A 65 11.37 21.11 -11.41
N THR A 66 12.17 21.13 -10.36
CA THR A 66 13.06 20.04 -9.96
C THR A 66 12.74 19.60 -8.54
N LEU A 67 12.53 18.29 -8.36
CA LEU A 67 12.34 17.63 -7.05
C LEU A 67 13.51 16.68 -6.86
N LYS A 68 14.28 16.81 -5.79
CA LYS A 68 15.50 16.01 -5.60
C LYS A 68 15.90 15.83 -4.14
N ASN A 69 16.76 14.82 -3.93
CA ASN A 69 17.46 14.56 -2.67
C ASN A 69 16.53 14.36 -1.47
N PHE A 70 15.44 13.59 -1.63
CA PHE A 70 14.59 13.13 -0.54
C PHE A 70 14.02 11.74 -0.85
N SER A 71 13.65 11.01 0.19
CA SER A 71 12.85 9.80 0.09
C SER A 71 11.38 10.08 0.43
N ILE A 72 10.48 9.23 -0.05
CA ILE A 72 9.07 9.20 0.33
C ILE A 72 8.77 7.79 0.83
N ASP A 73 8.21 7.70 2.03
CA ASP A 73 7.78 6.44 2.61
C ASP A 73 6.48 6.64 3.41
N PHE A 74 5.80 5.53 3.68
CA PHE A 74 4.61 5.52 4.51
C PHE A 74 4.91 4.81 5.83
N ALA A 75 4.46 5.39 6.94
CA ALA A 75 4.57 4.76 8.26
C ALA A 75 3.84 3.41 8.30
N GLU A 76 2.73 3.33 7.56
CA GLU A 76 1.93 2.12 7.41
C GLU A 76 1.58 1.95 5.92
N PRO A 77 2.39 1.19 5.17
CA PRO A 77 2.16 0.97 3.74
C PRO A 77 0.78 0.35 3.45
N HIS A 78 0.10 0.87 2.43
CA HIS A 78 -1.23 0.41 2.06
C HIS A 78 -1.26 -0.93 1.29
N ILE A 79 -0.10 -1.49 1.00
CA ILE A 79 0.04 -2.85 0.44
C ILE A 79 0.39 -3.77 1.58
N SER A 80 -0.44 -4.78 1.82
CA SER A 80 -0.18 -5.79 2.83
C SER A 80 0.63 -6.92 2.23
N GLN A 81 1.68 -7.35 2.91
CA GLN A 81 2.51 -8.46 2.46
C GLN A 81 2.41 -9.62 3.44
N ILE A 82 2.24 -10.80 2.89
CA ILE A 82 2.15 -12.05 3.65
C ILE A 82 3.15 -13.07 3.10
N GLU A 83 3.48 -14.05 3.93
CA GLU A 83 4.22 -15.25 3.55
C GLU A 83 3.33 -16.47 3.69
N ILE A 84 3.30 -17.32 2.68
CA ILE A 84 2.63 -18.62 2.76
C ILE A 84 3.47 -19.52 3.68
N VAL A 85 2.84 -20.01 4.74
CA VAL A 85 3.44 -20.91 5.73
C VAL A 85 3.11 -22.36 5.39
N ASP A 86 1.85 -22.59 5.02
CA ASP A 86 1.37 -23.93 4.61
C ASP A 86 0.20 -23.79 3.63
N ASN A 87 0.07 -24.78 2.76
CA ASN A 87 -1.02 -24.91 1.80
C ASN A 87 -1.66 -26.29 2.00
N ALA A 88 -2.38 -26.42 3.11
CA ALA A 88 -2.96 -27.67 3.59
C ALA A 88 -4.35 -27.94 3.02
N GLU A 89 -4.87 -29.14 3.29
CA GLU A 89 -6.25 -29.49 2.90
C GLU A 89 -7.29 -28.60 3.58
N ASP A 90 -6.99 -28.09 4.77
CA ASP A 90 -7.89 -27.25 5.58
C ASP A 90 -7.90 -25.77 5.13
N GLY A 91 -6.98 -25.37 4.26
CA GLY A 91 -6.87 -24.00 3.76
C GLY A 91 -5.44 -23.50 3.67
N MET A 92 -5.32 -22.22 3.36
CA MET A 92 -4.04 -21.53 3.26
C MET A 92 -3.64 -20.96 4.61
N VAL A 93 -2.53 -21.40 5.15
CA VAL A 93 -1.92 -20.79 6.34
C VAL A 93 -0.89 -19.76 5.88
N PHE A 94 -1.03 -18.54 6.36
CA PHE A 94 -0.14 -17.45 5.99
C PHE A 94 0.23 -16.59 7.20
N ARG A 95 1.38 -15.94 7.10
CA ARG A 95 1.91 -15.03 8.11
C ARG A 95 2.09 -13.64 7.54
N ILE A 96 1.63 -12.63 8.28
CA ILE A 96 1.85 -11.22 7.91
C ILE A 96 3.31 -10.82 8.15
N GLU A 97 3.82 -9.90 7.32
CA GLU A 97 5.13 -9.28 7.56
C GLU A 97 5.11 -8.41 8.83
N PRO A 98 6.25 -8.19 9.51
CA PRO A 98 6.29 -7.48 10.79
C PRO A 98 5.71 -6.07 10.79
N TRP A 99 5.71 -5.42 9.64
CA TRP A 99 5.21 -4.06 9.46
C TRP A 99 3.73 -3.99 9.06
N VAL A 100 3.09 -5.14 8.80
CA VAL A 100 1.66 -5.21 8.49
C VAL A 100 0.87 -5.31 9.78
N LYS A 101 -0.16 -4.47 9.92
CA LYS A 101 -1.17 -4.58 10.97
C LYS A 101 -2.39 -5.29 10.43
N ALA A 102 -2.76 -6.41 11.03
CA ALA A 102 -3.95 -7.15 10.60
C ALA A 102 -4.68 -7.79 11.79
N ARG A 103 -5.92 -8.16 11.56
CA ARG A 103 -6.80 -8.88 12.49
C ARG A 103 -7.89 -9.60 11.73
N VAL A 104 -8.65 -10.44 12.41
CA VAL A 104 -9.95 -10.91 11.91
C VAL A 104 -10.96 -9.78 12.18
N GLY A 105 -11.49 -9.22 11.10
CA GLY A 105 -12.44 -8.11 11.14
C GLY A 105 -13.89 -8.58 11.13
N GLU A 106 -14.77 -7.71 10.68
CA GLU A 106 -16.21 -7.99 10.54
C GLU A 106 -16.44 -9.14 9.56
N ASN A 107 -17.43 -10.00 9.85
CA ASN A 107 -17.77 -11.18 9.06
C ASN A 107 -16.60 -12.15 8.82
N THR A 108 -15.71 -12.28 9.80
CA THR A 108 -14.55 -13.17 9.76
C THR A 108 -13.58 -12.93 8.59
N HIS A 109 -13.60 -11.72 8.02
CA HIS A 109 -12.66 -11.34 6.97
C HIS A 109 -11.28 -10.99 7.53
N PHE A 110 -10.23 -11.38 6.82
CA PHE A 110 -8.89 -10.88 7.07
C PHE A 110 -8.85 -9.38 6.78
N GLU A 111 -8.67 -8.57 7.82
CA GLU A 111 -8.62 -7.11 7.74
C GLU A 111 -7.21 -6.62 7.99
N CYS A 112 -6.66 -5.85 7.06
CA CYS A 112 -5.47 -5.05 7.26
C CYS A 112 -5.87 -3.61 7.54
N TYR A 113 -5.13 -2.93 8.44
CA TYR A 113 -5.49 -1.58 8.85
C TYR A 113 -4.27 -0.72 9.18
N GLY A 114 -4.49 0.57 9.21
CA GLY A 114 -3.54 1.60 9.62
C GLY A 114 -4.27 2.87 10.05
N GLU A 115 -3.53 3.96 10.22
CA GLU A 115 -4.09 5.24 10.62
C GLU A 115 -5.13 5.74 9.59
N GLY A 116 -6.39 5.81 10.01
CA GLY A 116 -7.49 6.32 9.19
C GLY A 116 -7.90 5.44 8.01
N TRP A 117 -7.45 4.17 7.95
CA TRP A 117 -7.85 3.23 6.91
C TRP A 117 -7.94 1.78 7.40
N LYS A 118 -8.82 1.04 6.77
CA LYS A 118 -8.90 -0.42 6.86
C LYS A 118 -9.25 -1.02 5.50
N ASN A 119 -8.87 -2.25 5.26
CA ASN A 119 -9.12 -2.94 4.01
C ASN A 119 -9.21 -4.44 4.20
N TYR A 120 -9.98 -5.10 3.33
CA TYR A 120 -10.12 -6.56 3.23
C TYR A 120 -9.44 -7.04 1.93
N PRO A 121 -8.12 -7.29 1.94
CA PRO A 121 -7.40 -7.63 0.71
C PRO A 121 -7.80 -9.02 0.21
N GLN A 122 -8.26 -9.08 -1.05
CA GLN A 122 -8.68 -10.31 -1.70
C GLN A 122 -7.99 -10.56 -3.04
N THR A 123 -7.03 -9.72 -3.40
CA THR A 123 -6.25 -9.88 -4.63
C THR A 123 -4.79 -9.56 -4.37
N GLY A 124 -3.90 -10.16 -5.16
CA GLY A 124 -2.48 -9.93 -4.97
C GLY A 124 -1.62 -10.40 -6.13
N ILE A 125 -0.33 -10.29 -5.92
CA ILE A 125 0.73 -10.82 -6.79
C ILE A 125 1.65 -11.67 -5.92
N ALA A 126 1.92 -12.89 -6.36
CA ALA A 126 2.82 -13.80 -5.66
C ALA A 126 4.25 -13.71 -6.19
N PHE A 127 5.19 -13.77 -5.28
CA PHE A 127 6.63 -13.75 -5.55
C PHE A 127 7.29 -14.97 -4.91
N ASP A 128 8.15 -15.64 -5.64
CA ASP A 128 9.01 -16.68 -5.10
C ASP A 128 9.87 -16.12 -3.97
N GLY A 129 9.84 -16.73 -2.81
CA GLY A 129 10.50 -16.21 -1.61
C GLY A 129 12.02 -16.18 -1.67
N LYS A 130 12.65 -16.95 -2.59
CA LYS A 130 14.10 -17.01 -2.78
C LYS A 130 14.57 -16.12 -3.92
N THR A 131 13.97 -16.26 -5.09
CA THR A 131 14.37 -15.54 -6.29
C THR A 131 13.76 -14.15 -6.39
N ARG A 132 12.66 -13.91 -5.68
CA ARG A 132 11.84 -12.70 -5.71
C ARG A 132 11.20 -12.40 -7.07
N HIS A 133 11.20 -13.36 -7.96
CA HIS A 133 10.49 -13.24 -9.23
C HIS A 133 9.01 -13.50 -9.02
N VAL A 134 8.18 -12.90 -9.87
CA VAL A 134 6.73 -13.16 -9.89
C VAL A 134 6.50 -14.65 -10.19
N VAL A 135 5.67 -15.30 -9.39
CA VAL A 135 5.23 -16.67 -9.65
C VAL A 135 4.35 -16.67 -10.91
N TYR A 136 4.61 -17.62 -11.80
CA TYR A 136 3.94 -17.67 -13.11
C TYR A 136 2.41 -17.68 -12.96
N LYS A 137 1.73 -16.86 -13.75
CA LYS A 137 0.26 -16.69 -13.76
C LYS A 137 -0.36 -16.23 -12.43
N THR A 138 0.34 -15.43 -11.62
CA THR A 138 -0.19 -14.87 -10.37
C THR A 138 -0.26 -13.34 -10.36
N SER A 139 -0.24 -12.70 -11.53
CA SER A 139 -0.30 -11.23 -11.62
C SER A 139 -1.62 -10.61 -11.11
N ASP A 140 -2.68 -11.40 -11.06
CA ASP A 140 -4.00 -11.04 -10.51
C ASP A 140 -4.54 -12.24 -9.71
N LEU A 141 -3.79 -12.63 -8.70
CA LEU A 141 -4.13 -13.73 -7.82
C LEU A 141 -5.38 -13.40 -7.01
N TRP A 142 -6.38 -14.26 -7.05
CA TRP A 142 -7.51 -14.21 -6.15
C TRP A 142 -7.13 -14.86 -4.82
N CYS A 143 -7.34 -14.14 -3.72
CA CYS A 143 -7.03 -14.55 -2.36
C CYS A 143 -8.31 -14.53 -1.52
N PRO A 144 -9.10 -15.62 -1.48
CA PRO A 144 -10.33 -15.66 -0.70
C PRO A 144 -10.00 -15.73 0.80
N THR A 145 -10.00 -14.56 1.43
CA THR A 145 -9.69 -14.36 2.84
C THR A 145 -10.93 -14.13 3.72
N ASN A 146 -12.08 -14.58 3.27
CA ASN A 146 -13.28 -14.72 4.11
C ASN A 146 -13.17 -15.96 5.00
N ASP A 147 -13.89 -15.92 6.12
CA ASP A 147 -13.87 -16.96 7.15
C ASP A 147 -12.45 -17.27 7.68
N THR A 148 -11.61 -16.24 7.69
CA THR A 148 -10.24 -16.35 8.20
C THR A 148 -10.24 -16.54 9.72
N GLU A 149 -9.40 -17.44 10.18
CA GLU A 149 -9.10 -17.67 11.59
C GLU A 149 -7.73 -17.10 11.93
N GLN A 150 -7.59 -16.47 13.07
CA GLN A 150 -6.29 -16.05 13.59
C GLN A 150 -5.72 -17.13 14.48
N LEU A 151 -4.56 -17.69 14.10
CA LEU A 151 -3.91 -18.79 14.81
C LEU A 151 -2.96 -18.28 15.89
N ASP A 152 -2.27 -17.17 15.63
CA ASP A 152 -1.41 -16.46 16.58
C ASP A 152 -1.36 -14.96 16.23
N GLU A 153 -0.47 -14.19 16.88
CA GLU A 153 -0.35 -12.75 16.69
C GLU A 153 -0.18 -12.34 15.20
N ARG A 154 0.48 -13.18 14.40
CA ARG A 154 0.84 -12.86 13.01
C ARG A 154 0.45 -13.92 12.00
N THR A 155 -0.13 -15.03 12.44
CA THR A 155 -0.45 -16.19 11.58
C THR A 155 -1.96 -16.36 11.49
N PHE A 156 -2.43 -16.58 10.27
CA PHE A 156 -3.83 -16.70 9.93
C PHE A 156 -4.06 -17.92 9.05
N CYS A 157 -5.27 -18.49 9.10
CA CYS A 157 -5.73 -19.55 8.22
C CYS A 157 -6.96 -19.06 7.44
N ALA A 158 -6.93 -19.15 6.12
CA ALA A 158 -8.06 -18.90 5.24
C ALA A 158 -8.55 -20.22 4.65
N PRO A 159 -9.63 -20.81 5.18
CA PRO A 159 -10.05 -22.18 4.86
C PRO A 159 -10.50 -22.36 3.42
N HIS A 160 -10.97 -21.28 2.78
CA HIS A 160 -11.43 -21.32 1.39
C HIS A 160 -10.33 -20.98 0.36
N TRP A 161 -9.15 -20.61 0.83
CA TRP A 161 -8.05 -20.28 -0.07
C TRP A 161 -7.23 -21.55 -0.40
N LYS A 162 -7.32 -21.99 -1.64
CA LYS A 162 -6.55 -23.10 -2.19
C LYS A 162 -5.94 -22.71 -3.52
N ASP A 163 -4.64 -22.78 -3.63
CA ASP A 163 -3.92 -22.44 -4.86
C ASP A 163 -2.59 -23.22 -4.93
N SER A 164 -2.54 -24.23 -5.78
CA SER A 164 -1.36 -25.11 -5.92
C SER A 164 -0.09 -24.41 -6.39
N ARG A 165 -0.17 -23.16 -6.87
CA ARG A 165 0.97 -22.36 -7.28
C ARG A 165 1.70 -21.73 -6.09
N LEU A 166 1.03 -21.65 -4.93
CA LEU A 166 1.55 -21.06 -3.72
C LEU A 166 2.14 -22.15 -2.82
N VAL A 167 3.45 -22.12 -2.69
CA VAL A 167 4.17 -23.07 -1.83
C VAL A 167 4.70 -22.34 -0.59
N PRO A 168 5.00 -23.04 0.51
CA PRO A 168 5.62 -22.43 1.70
C PRO A 168 6.84 -21.58 1.33
N GLY A 169 6.91 -20.37 1.90
CA GLY A 169 7.92 -19.36 1.60
C GLY A 169 7.54 -18.39 0.46
N THR A 170 6.47 -18.65 -0.29
CA THR A 170 5.97 -17.69 -1.28
C THR A 170 5.51 -16.42 -0.57
N LYS A 171 5.91 -15.26 -1.09
CA LYS A 171 5.45 -13.95 -0.62
C LYS A 171 4.30 -13.48 -1.49
N VAL A 172 3.22 -12.98 -0.89
CA VAL A 172 2.10 -12.39 -1.64
C VAL A 172 1.95 -10.93 -1.24
N ALA A 173 2.15 -10.04 -2.20
CA ALA A 173 1.81 -8.63 -2.05
C ALA A 173 0.31 -8.48 -2.30
N MET A 174 -0.45 -8.31 -1.24
CA MET A 174 -1.90 -8.19 -1.29
C MET A 174 -2.31 -6.74 -1.51
N ARG A 175 -3.11 -6.53 -2.51
CA ARG A 175 -3.56 -5.21 -2.94
C ARG A 175 -4.78 -4.77 -2.14
N ASN A 176 -4.75 -3.55 -1.66
CA ASN A 176 -5.92 -2.90 -1.11
C ASN A 176 -6.95 -2.60 -2.21
N TYR A 177 -8.23 -2.77 -1.91
CA TYR A 177 -9.31 -2.44 -2.84
C TYR A 177 -9.29 -0.95 -3.19
N GLU A 178 -9.19 -0.11 -2.16
CA GLU A 178 -8.89 1.31 -2.36
C GLU A 178 -7.38 1.47 -2.57
N ARG A 179 -7.00 1.76 -3.79
CA ARG A 179 -5.59 1.86 -4.16
C ARG A 179 -4.89 2.95 -3.39
N PRO A 180 -3.68 2.70 -2.91
CA PRO A 180 -2.91 3.71 -2.19
C PRO A 180 -2.62 4.90 -3.10
N ALA A 181 -2.44 6.06 -2.48
CA ALA A 181 -1.98 7.23 -3.19
C ALA A 181 -0.62 6.95 -3.84
N PRO A 182 -0.37 7.44 -5.05
CA PRO A 182 0.96 7.40 -5.64
C PRO A 182 1.92 8.26 -4.82
N GLY A 183 3.22 8.01 -4.94
CA GLY A 183 4.22 8.83 -4.25
C GLY A 183 4.21 10.30 -4.71
N ILE A 184 4.19 10.53 -6.01
CA ILE A 184 4.15 11.88 -6.60
C ILE A 184 3.10 11.92 -7.70
N PHE A 185 2.19 12.88 -7.62
CA PHE A 185 1.21 13.15 -8.66
C PHE A 185 1.70 14.32 -9.53
N LEU A 186 1.87 14.04 -10.81
CA LEU A 186 2.22 15.04 -11.81
C LEU A 186 1.05 15.23 -12.77
N SER A 187 0.60 16.46 -12.91
CA SER A 187 -0.39 16.85 -13.92
C SER A 187 0.09 18.12 -14.61
N LEU A 188 0.51 17.96 -15.84
CA LEU A 188 1.02 19.05 -16.67
C LEU A 188 -0.10 19.46 -17.63
N ASP A 189 -0.66 20.64 -17.42
CA ASP A 189 -1.73 21.19 -18.27
C ASP A 189 -1.20 21.76 -19.60
N LYS A 190 0.01 21.36 -20.04
CA LYS A 190 0.57 21.76 -21.36
C LYS A 190 1.54 20.74 -21.90
#